data_204f5a16eb1905785d4414f6761d4d2f
#
_entry.id   204f5a16eb1905785d4414f6761d4d2f
#
_cell.length_a   1.000
_cell.length_b   1.000
_cell.length_c   1.000
_cell.angle_alpha   90.00
_cell.angle_beta   90.00
_cell.angle_gamma   90.00
#
_symmetry.space_group_name_H-M   'P 1'
#
loop_
_entity.id
_entity.type
_entity.pdbx_description
1 polymer ?
#
loop_
_entity_poly.entity_id
_entity_poly.type
_entity_poly.pdbx_seq_one_letter_code
_entity_poly.pdbx_strand_id
1 'polypeptide(L)'
;MKQLTILTGASRGLGLALAEQLLAPGHTLVCISRKTNSELTRIAANAGAVLEQWPLDLAQPAIAERTLRRWLGGQSAASWSSATLINNACAMPPLLALRDAKGDDLSYAMRVGLEAPLLLSSSFLDATRHWAANRKVLNISSGLGRRAMASQAAYCAAKAGMDHFTRCMALDEALYPNGAKVCSLAPGVIDTDMQVQLRSADPAQFPDVINFSNMHSQGQLSSPAQTASRVLAYLARSDFGSDSVGDVRD
;
A
#
# COMPACT_ATOMS: atom_id res chain seq x y z
N MET A 1 16.31 6.42 -19.22
CA MET A 1 15.70 5.17 -18.71
C MET A 1 14.45 5.54 -17.92
N LYS A 2 13.39 4.73 -18.01
CA LYS A 2 12.09 5.01 -17.41
C LYS A 2 12.02 4.52 -15.96
N GLN A 3 11.10 5.06 -15.18
CA GLN A 3 10.78 4.59 -13.83
C GLN A 3 9.44 3.85 -13.87
N LEU A 4 9.35 2.72 -13.17
CA LEU A 4 8.12 1.95 -13.03
C LEU A 4 7.63 2.01 -11.59
N THR A 5 6.36 2.31 -11.40
CA THR A 5 5.68 2.08 -10.12
C THR A 5 4.39 1.31 -10.33
N ILE A 6 4.20 0.25 -9.53
CA ILE A 6 2.95 -0.49 -9.41
C ILE A 6 2.34 -0.08 -8.07
N LEU A 7 1.11 0.45 -8.08
CA LEU A 7 0.42 0.97 -6.91
C LEU A 7 -0.94 0.31 -6.74
N THR A 8 -1.17 -0.29 -5.58
CA THR A 8 -2.49 -0.85 -5.25
C THR A 8 -3.37 0.17 -4.51
N GLY A 9 -4.68 0.17 -4.78
CA GLY A 9 -5.64 1.04 -4.09
C GLY A 9 -5.59 2.51 -4.51
N ALA A 10 -5.29 2.82 -5.77
CA ALA A 10 -5.11 4.17 -6.30
C ALA A 10 -6.41 4.97 -6.53
N SER A 11 -7.58 4.41 -6.25
CA SER A 11 -8.86 5.06 -6.63
C SER A 11 -9.33 6.17 -5.69
N ARG A 12 -8.79 6.25 -4.47
CA ARG A 12 -9.15 7.26 -3.44
C ARG A 12 -8.10 7.38 -2.34
N GLY A 13 -8.29 8.35 -1.47
CA GLY A 13 -7.48 8.53 -0.24
C GLY A 13 -5.98 8.66 -0.51
N LEU A 14 -5.17 8.02 0.33
CA LEU A 14 -3.71 8.04 0.19
C LEU A 14 -3.24 7.51 -1.17
N GLY A 15 -3.84 6.42 -1.66
CA GLY A 15 -3.43 5.82 -2.93
C GLY A 15 -3.67 6.74 -4.12
N LEU A 16 -4.78 7.50 -4.13
CA LEU A 16 -5.02 8.52 -5.16
C LEU A 16 -3.97 9.62 -5.09
N ALA A 17 -3.71 10.15 -3.90
CA ALA A 17 -2.71 11.21 -3.71
C ALA A 17 -1.28 10.76 -4.07
N LEU A 18 -0.93 9.49 -3.81
CA LEU A 18 0.33 8.90 -4.28
C LEU A 18 0.36 8.82 -5.81
N ALA A 19 -0.73 8.36 -6.43
CA ALA A 19 -0.82 8.25 -7.88
C ALA A 19 -0.64 9.62 -8.55
N GLU A 20 -1.33 10.65 -8.08
CA GLU A 20 -1.23 12.01 -8.61
C GLU A 20 0.20 12.55 -8.56
N GLN A 21 0.92 12.34 -7.45
CA GLN A 21 2.29 12.82 -7.27
C GLN A 21 3.34 11.99 -8.01
N LEU A 22 3.02 10.75 -8.38
CA LEU A 22 3.91 9.88 -9.16
C LEU A 22 3.83 10.13 -10.67
N LEU A 23 2.79 10.82 -11.15
CA LEU A 23 2.60 11.11 -12.57
C LEU A 23 3.56 12.23 -13.02
N ALA A 24 4.67 11.85 -13.65
CA ALA A 24 5.71 12.74 -14.15
C ALA A 24 6.29 12.24 -15.48
N PRO A 25 6.96 13.08 -16.29
CA PRO A 25 7.61 12.64 -17.52
C PRO A 25 8.59 11.49 -17.26
N GLY A 26 8.56 10.47 -18.09
CA GLY A 26 9.43 9.28 -17.96
C GLY A 26 9.00 8.29 -16.90
N HIS A 27 7.88 8.52 -16.21
CA HIS A 27 7.29 7.60 -15.26
C HIS A 27 6.19 6.74 -15.91
N THR A 28 6.20 5.46 -15.63
CA THR A 28 5.10 4.53 -15.92
C THR A 28 4.48 4.11 -14.60
N LEU A 29 3.20 4.44 -14.43
CA LEU A 29 2.42 4.10 -13.26
C LEU A 29 1.35 3.06 -13.62
N VAL A 30 1.37 1.92 -12.94
CA VAL A 30 0.34 0.89 -13.02
C VAL A 30 -0.49 0.93 -11.75
N CYS A 31 -1.77 1.27 -11.86
CA CYS A 31 -2.70 1.36 -10.74
C CYS A 31 -3.61 0.13 -10.70
N ILE A 32 -3.58 -0.62 -9.60
CA ILE A 32 -4.45 -1.78 -9.37
C ILE A 32 -5.53 -1.39 -8.35
N SER A 33 -6.78 -1.32 -8.78
CA SER A 33 -7.91 -1.00 -7.91
C SER A 33 -9.23 -1.46 -8.55
N ARG A 34 -10.30 -1.61 -7.74
CA ARG A 34 -11.61 -2.07 -8.24
C ARG A 34 -12.26 -1.13 -9.26
N LYS A 35 -11.91 0.15 -9.22
CA LYS A 35 -12.44 1.18 -10.13
C LYS A 35 -11.29 1.98 -10.72
N THR A 36 -11.41 2.34 -11.98
CA THR A 36 -10.53 3.31 -12.63
C THR A 36 -10.92 4.74 -12.22
N ASN A 37 -10.00 5.68 -12.42
CA ASN A 37 -10.22 7.10 -12.18
C ASN A 37 -9.86 7.89 -13.44
N SER A 38 -10.85 8.52 -14.08
CA SER A 38 -10.67 9.28 -15.32
C SER A 38 -9.84 10.55 -15.11
N GLU A 39 -9.87 11.12 -13.90
CA GLU A 39 -9.05 12.29 -13.58
C GLU A 39 -7.56 11.95 -13.57
N LEU A 40 -7.17 10.77 -13.05
CA LEU A 40 -5.78 10.31 -13.17
C LEU A 40 -5.35 10.17 -14.63
N THR A 41 -6.25 9.73 -15.52
CA THR A 41 -5.94 9.66 -16.96
C THR A 41 -5.66 11.04 -17.54
N ARG A 42 -6.45 12.04 -17.16
CA ARG A 42 -6.25 13.44 -17.59
C ARG A 42 -4.94 14.01 -17.04
N ILE A 43 -4.65 13.76 -15.75
CA ILE A 43 -3.40 14.23 -15.12
C ILE A 43 -2.19 13.57 -15.81
N ALA A 44 -2.24 12.26 -16.06
CA ALA A 44 -1.15 11.54 -16.72
C ALA A 44 -0.84 12.09 -18.12
N ALA A 45 -1.89 12.36 -18.92
CA ALA A 45 -1.75 12.95 -20.25
C ALA A 45 -1.09 14.34 -20.18
N ASN A 46 -1.52 15.19 -19.27
CA ASN A 46 -0.97 16.53 -19.07
C ASN A 46 0.50 16.49 -18.56
N ALA A 47 0.83 15.51 -17.73
CA ALA A 47 2.17 15.33 -17.17
C ALA A 47 3.14 14.61 -18.14
N GLY A 48 2.68 14.09 -19.27
CA GLY A 48 3.52 13.25 -20.16
C GLY A 48 3.97 11.93 -19.51
N ALA A 49 3.18 11.42 -18.56
CA ALA A 49 3.40 10.14 -17.89
C ALA A 49 2.63 9.01 -18.59
N VAL A 50 3.11 7.78 -18.45
CA VAL A 50 2.37 6.58 -18.88
C VAL A 50 1.56 6.06 -17.71
N LEU A 51 0.25 5.92 -17.88
CA LEU A 51 -0.66 5.39 -16.87
C LEU A 51 -1.40 4.16 -17.42
N GLU A 52 -1.33 3.07 -16.66
CA GLU A 52 -2.21 1.92 -16.83
C GLU A 52 -3.10 1.78 -15.59
N GLN A 53 -4.38 1.53 -15.79
CA GLN A 53 -5.33 1.31 -14.70
C GLN A 53 -5.99 -0.06 -14.87
N TRP A 54 -5.74 -0.96 -13.93
CA TRP A 54 -6.28 -2.32 -13.97
C TRP A 54 -7.43 -2.45 -12.97
N PRO A 55 -8.67 -2.64 -13.46
CA PRO A 55 -9.84 -2.85 -12.61
C PRO A 55 -9.85 -4.28 -12.05
N LEU A 56 -9.08 -4.50 -10.98
CA LEU A 56 -8.94 -5.80 -10.31
C LEU A 56 -9.39 -5.71 -8.86
N ASP A 57 -10.07 -6.76 -8.37
CA ASP A 57 -10.41 -6.90 -6.97
C ASP A 57 -9.33 -7.73 -6.25
N LEU A 58 -8.65 -7.09 -5.30
CA LEU A 58 -7.63 -7.74 -4.48
C LEU A 58 -8.19 -8.77 -3.48
N ALA A 59 -9.50 -8.88 -3.33
CA ALA A 59 -10.12 -10.03 -2.68
C ALA A 59 -10.01 -11.33 -3.50
N GLN A 60 -9.56 -11.21 -4.76
CA GLN A 60 -9.17 -12.31 -5.64
C GLN A 60 -7.65 -12.22 -5.92
N PRO A 61 -6.80 -12.40 -4.90
CA PRO A 61 -5.39 -12.02 -4.96
C PRO A 61 -4.60 -12.81 -6.00
N ALA A 62 -4.96 -14.08 -6.23
CA ALA A 62 -4.32 -14.91 -7.25
C ALA A 62 -4.57 -14.41 -8.69
N ILE A 63 -5.69 -13.71 -8.96
CA ILE A 63 -5.94 -13.10 -10.27
C ILE A 63 -5.03 -11.88 -10.46
N ALA A 64 -4.95 -11.02 -9.45
CA ALA A 64 -4.08 -9.84 -9.48
C ALA A 64 -2.60 -10.25 -9.62
N GLU A 65 -2.17 -11.27 -8.88
CA GLU A 65 -0.83 -11.85 -8.95
C GLU A 65 -0.49 -12.34 -10.38
N ARG A 66 -1.32 -13.19 -10.97
CA ARG A 66 -1.08 -13.70 -12.34
C ARG A 66 -1.07 -12.59 -13.38
N THR A 67 -1.91 -11.58 -13.21
CA THR A 67 -1.94 -10.43 -14.11
C THR A 67 -0.64 -9.63 -14.03
N LEU A 68 -0.17 -9.34 -12.82
CA LEU A 68 1.10 -8.65 -12.59
C LEU A 68 2.28 -9.44 -13.12
N ARG A 69 2.37 -10.73 -12.81
CA ARG A 69 3.44 -11.64 -13.28
C ARG A 69 3.52 -11.65 -14.80
N ARG A 70 2.38 -11.81 -15.49
CA ARG A 70 2.32 -11.83 -16.96
C ARG A 70 2.78 -10.49 -17.53
N TRP A 71 2.31 -9.38 -16.98
CA TRP A 71 2.67 -8.06 -17.46
C TRP A 71 4.16 -7.77 -17.28
N LEU A 72 4.71 -8.06 -16.10
CA LEU A 72 6.15 -7.90 -15.83
C LEU A 72 7.02 -8.80 -16.73
N GLY A 73 6.58 -10.04 -16.99
CA GLY A 73 7.27 -10.97 -17.88
C GLY A 73 7.34 -10.49 -19.35
N GLY A 74 6.46 -9.57 -19.75
CA GLY A 74 6.48 -8.92 -21.07
C GLY A 74 7.34 -7.65 -21.13
N GLN A 75 7.90 -7.21 -20.00
CA GLN A 75 8.70 -5.97 -19.95
C GLN A 75 10.18 -6.24 -20.30
N SER A 76 10.79 -5.33 -21.05
CA SER A 76 12.24 -5.34 -21.24
C SER A 76 12.94 -4.77 -20.00
N ALA A 77 13.76 -5.56 -19.33
CA ALA A 77 14.51 -5.14 -18.14
C ALA A 77 15.38 -3.89 -18.39
N ALA A 78 15.97 -3.77 -19.58
CA ALA A 78 16.83 -2.65 -19.96
C ALA A 78 16.08 -1.31 -20.10
N SER A 79 14.75 -1.32 -20.12
CA SER A 79 13.93 -0.10 -20.23
C SER A 79 13.86 0.68 -18.91
N TRP A 80 14.15 0.04 -17.78
CA TRP A 80 13.87 0.56 -16.45
C TRP A 80 15.13 0.90 -15.67
N SER A 81 15.18 2.11 -15.10
CA SER A 81 16.21 2.51 -14.11
C SER A 81 15.77 2.18 -12.69
N SER A 82 14.47 2.16 -12.45
CA SER A 82 13.89 1.77 -11.17
C SER A 82 12.55 1.05 -11.36
N ALA A 83 12.25 0.13 -10.45
CA ALA A 83 10.97 -0.55 -10.36
C ALA A 83 10.52 -0.58 -8.89
N THR A 84 9.31 -0.08 -8.63
CA THR A 84 8.76 0.01 -7.28
C THR A 84 7.37 -0.62 -7.22
N LEU A 85 7.13 -1.46 -6.21
CA LEU A 85 5.80 -1.92 -5.83
C LEU A 85 5.36 -1.21 -4.56
N ILE A 86 4.18 -0.58 -4.58
CA ILE A 86 3.55 0.05 -3.41
C ILE A 86 2.26 -0.69 -3.10
N ASN A 87 2.26 -1.51 -2.06
CA ASN A 87 1.08 -2.18 -1.53
C ASN A 87 0.36 -1.23 -0.56
N ASN A 88 -0.57 -0.43 -1.09
CA ASN A 88 -1.34 0.54 -0.32
C ASN A 88 -2.80 0.10 -0.08
N ALA A 89 -3.36 -0.74 -0.94
CA ALA A 89 -4.74 -1.19 -0.77
C ALA A 89 -4.97 -1.86 0.59
N CYS A 90 -6.08 -1.51 1.21
CA CYS A 90 -6.51 -2.09 2.48
C CYS A 90 -8.03 -2.15 2.54
N ALA A 91 -8.56 -3.12 3.27
CA ALA A 91 -9.97 -3.20 3.62
C ALA A 91 -10.13 -3.01 5.14
N MET A 92 -11.07 -2.16 5.53
CA MET A 92 -11.52 -2.05 6.90
C MET A 92 -12.78 -2.90 7.06
N PRO A 93 -12.74 -3.99 7.84
CA PRO A 93 -13.95 -4.74 8.16
C PRO A 93 -14.87 -3.92 9.08
N PRO A 94 -16.14 -4.34 9.29
CA PRO A 94 -17.00 -3.76 10.31
C PRO A 94 -16.30 -3.73 11.68
N LEU A 95 -16.50 -2.64 12.43
CA LEU A 95 -15.86 -2.39 13.72
C LEU A 95 -16.61 -3.15 14.82
N LEU A 96 -16.34 -4.43 14.96
CA LEU A 96 -17.01 -5.36 15.86
C LEU A 96 -16.01 -6.17 16.68
N ALA A 97 -16.40 -6.56 17.88
CA ALA A 97 -15.64 -7.56 18.64
C ALA A 97 -15.51 -8.84 17.81
N LEU A 98 -14.37 -9.54 17.92
CA LEU A 98 -14.10 -10.71 17.08
C LEU A 98 -15.19 -11.78 17.13
N ARG A 99 -15.83 -11.98 18.28
CA ARG A 99 -16.94 -12.94 18.45
C ARG A 99 -18.21 -12.57 17.66
N ASP A 100 -18.38 -11.28 17.30
CA ASP A 100 -19.56 -10.77 16.60
C ASP A 100 -19.28 -10.52 15.11
N ALA A 101 -18.00 -10.69 14.69
CA ALA A 101 -17.58 -10.46 13.32
C ALA A 101 -17.99 -11.65 12.42
N LYS A 102 -18.41 -11.35 11.19
CA LYS A 102 -18.74 -12.38 10.18
C LYS A 102 -17.47 -12.93 9.54
N GLY A 103 -17.43 -14.25 9.32
CA GLY A 103 -16.29 -14.92 8.70
C GLY A 103 -15.91 -14.36 7.32
N ASP A 104 -16.91 -13.97 6.50
CA ASP A 104 -16.67 -13.38 5.19
C ASP A 104 -15.97 -12.01 5.28
N ASP A 105 -16.34 -11.16 6.24
CA ASP A 105 -15.71 -9.86 6.45
C ASP A 105 -14.26 -10.01 6.92
N LEU A 106 -14.00 -10.98 7.83
CA LEU A 106 -12.66 -11.32 8.29
C LEU A 106 -11.81 -11.84 7.14
N SER A 107 -12.34 -12.78 6.35
CA SER A 107 -11.68 -13.36 5.19
C SER A 107 -11.36 -12.31 4.12
N TYR A 108 -12.31 -11.41 3.85
CA TYR A 108 -12.12 -10.30 2.93
C TYR A 108 -10.99 -9.36 3.37
N ALA A 109 -10.97 -8.99 4.65
CA ALA A 109 -9.94 -8.12 5.22
C ALA A 109 -8.54 -8.76 5.11
N MET A 110 -8.43 -10.05 5.39
CA MET A 110 -7.17 -10.78 5.29
C MET A 110 -6.70 -10.93 3.85
N ARG A 111 -7.60 -11.23 2.91
CA ARG A 111 -7.25 -11.33 1.48
C ARG A 111 -6.70 -10.02 0.94
N VAL A 112 -7.37 -8.90 1.20
CA VAL A 112 -6.96 -7.59 0.68
C VAL A 112 -5.76 -7.03 1.43
N GLY A 113 -5.73 -7.20 2.78
CA GLY A 113 -4.74 -6.55 3.64
C GLY A 113 -3.44 -7.33 3.86
N LEU A 114 -3.43 -8.65 3.59
CA LEU A 114 -2.27 -9.49 3.83
C LEU A 114 -1.93 -10.40 2.64
N GLU A 115 -2.88 -11.22 2.17
CA GLU A 115 -2.61 -12.21 1.12
C GLU A 115 -2.23 -11.52 -0.20
N ALA A 116 -2.98 -10.51 -0.63
CA ALA A 116 -2.68 -9.80 -1.87
C ALA A 116 -1.30 -9.10 -1.85
N PRO A 117 -0.93 -8.33 -0.81
CA PRO A 117 0.43 -7.78 -0.70
C PRO A 117 1.51 -8.84 -0.74
N LEU A 118 1.33 -9.99 -0.07
CA LEU A 118 2.29 -11.09 -0.06
C LEU A 118 2.49 -11.66 -1.47
N LEU A 119 1.40 -12.01 -2.17
CA LEU A 119 1.46 -12.57 -3.51
C LEU A 119 2.00 -11.58 -4.56
N LEU A 120 1.58 -10.32 -4.49
CA LEU A 120 2.09 -9.29 -5.40
C LEU A 120 3.58 -9.01 -5.18
N SER A 121 4.04 -9.00 -3.91
CA SER A 121 5.47 -8.84 -3.60
C SER A 121 6.28 -10.01 -4.13
N SER A 122 5.83 -11.25 -3.90
CA SER A 122 6.48 -12.45 -4.42
C SER A 122 6.61 -12.41 -5.95
N SER A 123 5.52 -12.09 -6.64
CA SER A 123 5.49 -11.99 -8.10
C SER A 123 6.39 -10.87 -8.65
N PHE A 124 6.40 -9.71 -7.99
CA PHE A 124 7.25 -8.59 -8.35
C PHE A 124 8.73 -8.95 -8.19
N LEU A 125 9.12 -9.50 -7.05
CA LEU A 125 10.51 -9.88 -6.77
C LEU A 125 11.02 -10.95 -7.74
N ASP A 126 10.21 -11.99 -8.00
CA ASP A 126 10.56 -13.05 -8.94
C ASP A 126 10.72 -12.52 -10.38
N ALA A 127 9.72 -11.79 -10.88
CA ALA A 127 9.73 -11.29 -12.25
C ALA A 127 10.83 -10.25 -12.52
N THR A 128 11.27 -9.51 -11.49
CA THR A 128 12.28 -8.45 -11.64
C THR A 128 13.68 -8.85 -11.12
N ARG A 129 13.88 -10.06 -10.62
CA ARG A 129 15.15 -10.50 -9.98
C ARG A 129 16.41 -10.28 -10.83
N HIS A 130 16.28 -10.32 -12.15
CA HIS A 130 17.39 -10.13 -13.09
C HIS A 130 17.48 -8.71 -13.67
N TRP A 131 16.62 -7.79 -13.21
CA TRP A 131 16.68 -6.40 -13.66
C TRP A 131 17.85 -5.68 -13.00
N ALA A 132 18.62 -4.91 -13.77
CA ALA A 132 19.64 -4.01 -13.23
C ALA A 132 19.04 -2.76 -12.56
N ALA A 133 17.73 -2.57 -12.65
CA ALA A 133 17.00 -1.46 -12.05
C ALA A 133 17.07 -1.49 -10.52
N ASN A 134 17.06 -0.33 -9.88
CA ASN A 134 16.85 -0.22 -8.43
C ASN A 134 15.44 -0.70 -8.09
N ARG A 135 15.32 -1.77 -7.32
CA ARG A 135 14.04 -2.39 -6.98
C ARG A 135 13.63 -2.07 -5.55
N LYS A 136 12.38 -1.65 -5.39
CA LYS A 136 11.83 -1.29 -4.08
C LYS A 136 10.46 -1.93 -3.87
N VAL A 137 10.18 -2.40 -2.65
CA VAL A 137 8.83 -2.77 -2.21
C VAL A 137 8.48 -1.94 -0.97
N LEU A 138 7.39 -1.18 -1.07
CA LEU A 138 6.83 -0.40 0.03
C LEU A 138 5.47 -0.97 0.38
N ASN A 139 5.32 -1.46 1.60
CA ASN A 139 4.06 -1.89 2.18
C ASN A 139 3.50 -0.78 3.07
N ILE A 140 2.31 -0.27 2.80
CA ILE A 140 1.66 0.73 3.66
C ILE A 140 1.02 0.02 4.84
N SER A 141 1.70 0.11 5.98
CA SER A 141 1.30 -0.48 7.25
C SER A 141 0.43 0.46 8.09
N SER A 142 0.48 0.29 9.39
CA SER A 142 -0.22 1.10 10.39
C SER A 142 0.46 0.94 11.75
N GLY A 143 0.30 1.91 12.63
CA GLY A 143 0.61 1.73 14.05
C GLY A 143 -0.11 0.53 14.68
N LEU A 144 -1.25 0.11 14.10
CA LEU A 144 -2.00 -1.07 14.54
C LEU A 144 -1.37 -2.41 14.09
N GLY A 145 -0.34 -2.39 13.29
CA GLY A 145 0.53 -3.56 13.09
C GLY A 145 1.42 -3.87 14.30
N ARG A 146 1.58 -2.89 15.21
CA ARG A 146 2.48 -2.95 16.38
C ARG A 146 1.75 -2.86 17.72
N ARG A 147 0.50 -2.38 17.73
CA ARG A 147 -0.35 -2.33 18.92
C ARG A 147 -1.75 -2.87 18.62
N ALA A 148 -2.34 -3.50 19.61
CA ALA A 148 -3.71 -3.98 19.53
C ALA A 148 -4.73 -2.84 19.69
N MET A 149 -5.93 -3.03 19.12
CA MET A 149 -7.08 -2.15 19.30
C MET A 149 -8.35 -3.01 19.33
N ALA A 150 -9.27 -2.71 20.24
CA ALA A 150 -10.56 -3.38 20.31
C ALA A 150 -11.31 -3.25 18.97
N SER A 151 -12.08 -4.25 18.61
CA SER A 151 -12.91 -4.29 17.39
C SER A 151 -12.15 -4.17 16.06
N GLN A 152 -10.82 -4.38 16.09
CA GLN A 152 -9.92 -4.25 14.95
C GLN A 152 -9.07 -5.53 14.71
N ALA A 153 -9.51 -6.69 15.21
CA ALA A 153 -8.69 -7.90 15.21
C ALA A 153 -8.14 -8.27 13.82
N ALA A 154 -8.99 -8.32 12.79
CA ALA A 154 -8.55 -8.68 11.42
C ALA A 154 -7.63 -7.61 10.80
N TYR A 155 -7.92 -6.33 11.02
CA TYR A 155 -7.07 -5.24 10.54
C TYR A 155 -5.69 -5.26 11.21
N CYS A 156 -5.65 -5.39 12.55
CA CYS A 156 -4.40 -5.52 13.30
C CYS A 156 -3.61 -6.75 12.85
N ALA A 157 -4.27 -7.90 12.70
CA ALA A 157 -3.63 -9.13 12.21
C ALA A 157 -3.02 -8.96 10.82
N ALA A 158 -3.77 -8.35 9.88
CA ALA A 158 -3.27 -8.09 8.53
C ALA A 158 -2.04 -7.17 8.55
N LYS A 159 -2.06 -6.08 9.34
CA LYS A 159 -0.95 -5.13 9.42
C LYS A 159 0.26 -5.69 10.18
N ALA A 160 0.04 -6.47 11.23
CA ALA A 160 1.11 -7.18 11.94
C ALA A 160 1.77 -8.24 11.06
N GLY A 161 0.96 -9.02 10.33
CA GLY A 161 1.45 -9.98 9.33
C GLY A 161 2.24 -9.29 8.22
N MET A 162 1.76 -8.13 7.72
CA MET A 162 2.46 -7.32 6.74
C MET A 162 3.83 -6.85 7.25
N ASP A 163 3.90 -6.31 8.47
CA ASP A 163 5.18 -5.91 9.08
C ASP A 163 6.12 -7.12 9.22
N HIS A 164 5.59 -8.28 9.60
CA HIS A 164 6.42 -9.47 9.82
C HIS A 164 6.93 -10.09 8.52
N PHE A 165 6.08 -10.29 7.50
CA PHE A 165 6.58 -10.83 6.23
C PHE A 165 7.55 -9.86 5.53
N THR A 166 7.42 -8.55 5.77
CA THR A 166 8.39 -7.57 5.24
C THR A 166 9.76 -7.74 5.89
N ARG A 167 9.83 -8.09 7.19
CA ARG A 167 11.10 -8.44 7.84
C ARG A 167 11.72 -9.69 7.21
N CYS A 168 10.93 -10.75 6.97
CA CYS A 168 11.43 -11.95 6.29
C CYS A 168 11.95 -11.61 4.89
N MET A 169 11.18 -10.87 4.11
CA MET A 169 11.55 -10.44 2.76
C MET A 169 12.84 -9.60 2.75
N ALA A 170 13.06 -8.75 3.76
CA ALA A 170 14.30 -7.98 3.90
C ALA A 170 15.53 -8.89 4.11
N LEU A 171 15.36 -9.94 4.92
CA LEU A 171 16.42 -10.93 5.15
C LEU A 171 16.71 -11.73 3.88
N ASP A 172 15.67 -12.15 3.16
CA ASP A 172 15.82 -12.90 1.90
C ASP A 172 16.53 -12.07 0.83
N GLU A 173 16.09 -10.83 0.61
CA GLU A 173 16.69 -9.94 -0.40
C GLU A 173 18.12 -9.51 -0.04
N ALA A 174 18.48 -9.45 1.23
CA ALA A 174 19.85 -9.16 1.68
C ALA A 174 20.86 -10.25 1.27
N LEU A 175 20.42 -11.45 0.93
CA LEU A 175 21.28 -12.52 0.44
C LEU A 175 21.77 -12.29 -1.00
N TYR A 176 21.18 -11.35 -1.72
CA TYR A 176 21.49 -11.09 -3.14
C TYR A 176 22.20 -9.74 -3.31
N PRO A 177 23.27 -9.66 -4.12
CA PRO A 177 23.97 -8.39 -4.36
C PRO A 177 23.08 -7.29 -4.97
N ASN A 178 22.07 -7.69 -5.74
CA ASN A 178 21.07 -6.79 -6.34
C ASN A 178 19.68 -7.00 -5.70
N GLY A 179 19.64 -7.30 -4.40
CA GLY A 179 18.37 -7.51 -3.68
C GLY A 179 17.53 -6.23 -3.62
N ALA A 180 16.22 -6.39 -3.67
CA ALA A 180 15.30 -5.28 -3.56
C ALA A 180 15.36 -4.66 -2.16
N LYS A 181 15.23 -3.34 -2.06
CA LYS A 181 15.04 -2.65 -0.79
C LYS A 181 13.56 -2.69 -0.41
N VAL A 182 13.27 -3.08 0.82
CA VAL A 182 11.89 -3.32 1.26
C VAL A 182 11.60 -2.64 2.59
N CYS A 183 10.39 -2.08 2.73
CA CYS A 183 9.97 -1.46 3.99
C CYS A 183 8.45 -1.58 4.16
N SER A 184 8.01 -1.86 5.37
CA SER A 184 6.63 -1.72 5.83
C SER A 184 6.52 -0.42 6.64
N LEU A 185 5.81 0.58 6.09
CA LEU A 185 5.81 1.94 6.61
C LEU A 185 4.44 2.33 7.14
N ALA A 186 4.36 2.73 8.41
CA ALA A 186 3.16 3.36 8.95
C ALA A 186 3.09 4.82 8.46
N PRO A 187 2.00 5.22 7.77
CA PRO A 187 1.91 6.54 7.15
C PRO A 187 1.41 7.65 8.09
N GLY A 188 1.19 7.34 9.38
CA GLY A 188 0.52 8.22 10.32
C GLY A 188 -1.01 8.16 10.23
N VAL A 189 -1.69 9.18 10.78
CA VAL A 189 -3.16 9.26 10.81
C VAL A 189 -3.62 10.23 9.72
N ILE A 190 -4.43 9.73 8.78
CA ILE A 190 -4.75 10.42 7.52
C ILE A 190 -6.26 10.69 7.45
N ASP A 191 -6.68 11.89 7.13
CA ASP A 191 -8.10 12.24 6.95
C ASP A 191 -8.64 11.65 5.65
N THR A 192 -9.25 10.47 5.76
CA THR A 192 -9.81 9.67 4.66
C THR A 192 -11.16 9.09 5.06
N ASP A 193 -11.86 8.45 4.09
CA ASP A 193 -13.11 7.72 4.37
C ASP A 193 -12.96 6.69 5.49
N MET A 194 -11.75 6.09 5.66
CA MET A 194 -11.47 5.18 6.77
C MET A 194 -11.61 5.89 8.12
N GLN A 195 -11.13 7.12 8.23
CA GLN A 195 -11.29 7.94 9.43
C GLN A 195 -12.76 8.31 9.67
N VAL A 196 -13.53 8.61 8.61
CA VAL A 196 -14.98 8.83 8.73
C VAL A 196 -15.65 7.59 9.29
N GLN A 197 -15.32 6.40 8.79
CA GLN A 197 -15.86 5.13 9.30
C GLN A 197 -15.53 4.94 10.80
N LEU A 198 -14.30 5.21 11.23
CA LEU A 198 -13.87 5.09 12.63
C LEU A 198 -14.62 6.07 13.55
N ARG A 199 -14.81 7.32 13.11
CA ARG A 199 -15.51 8.36 13.88
C ARG A 199 -17.03 8.17 13.94
N SER A 200 -17.61 7.46 12.96
CA SER A 200 -19.04 7.23 12.84
C SER A 200 -19.48 5.87 13.39
N ALA A 201 -18.57 5.11 14.00
CA ALA A 201 -18.88 3.82 14.57
C ALA A 201 -19.75 3.96 15.83
N ASP A 202 -20.49 2.90 16.16
CA ASP A 202 -21.22 2.80 17.43
C ASP A 202 -20.23 2.68 18.59
N PRO A 203 -20.24 3.62 19.57
CA PRO A 203 -19.34 3.56 20.74
C PRO A 203 -19.50 2.28 21.57
N ALA A 204 -20.67 1.64 21.55
CA ALA A 204 -20.89 0.37 22.24
C ALA A 204 -20.13 -0.79 21.59
N GLN A 205 -19.85 -0.69 20.29
CA GLN A 205 -19.13 -1.69 19.51
C GLN A 205 -17.65 -1.35 19.33
N PHE A 206 -17.31 -0.06 19.23
CA PHE A 206 -15.95 0.44 19.05
C PHE A 206 -15.60 1.49 20.10
N PRO A 207 -15.00 1.11 21.23
CA PRO A 207 -14.71 2.03 22.34
C PRO A 207 -13.81 3.21 22.00
N ASP A 208 -12.95 3.08 20.96
CA ASP A 208 -12.00 4.11 20.57
C ASP A 208 -12.59 5.26 19.72
N VAL A 209 -13.91 5.27 19.43
CA VAL A 209 -14.60 6.33 18.64
C VAL A 209 -14.22 7.73 19.13
N ILE A 210 -14.25 7.93 20.46
CA ILE A 210 -13.98 9.26 21.05
C ILE A 210 -12.56 9.75 20.75
N ASN A 211 -11.58 8.83 20.73
CA ASN A 211 -10.19 9.16 20.43
C ASN A 211 -10.03 9.64 18.98
N PHE A 212 -10.69 8.97 18.04
CA PHE A 212 -10.66 9.37 16.61
C PHE A 212 -11.41 10.68 16.37
N SER A 213 -12.52 10.92 17.06
CA SER A 213 -13.27 12.17 17.03
C SER A 213 -12.42 13.35 17.56
N ASN A 214 -11.73 13.13 18.68
CA ASN A 214 -10.84 14.13 19.27
C ASN A 214 -9.65 14.46 18.36
N MET A 215 -9.01 13.45 17.76
CA MET A 215 -7.92 13.69 16.78
C MET A 215 -8.38 14.55 15.60
N HIS A 216 -9.59 14.32 15.10
CA HIS A 216 -10.14 15.13 14.02
C HIS A 216 -10.44 16.57 14.47
N SER A 217 -11.14 16.76 15.60
CA SER A 217 -11.52 18.09 16.11
C SER A 217 -10.30 18.94 16.49
N GLN A 218 -9.20 18.30 16.89
CA GLN A 218 -7.93 18.97 17.24
C GLN A 218 -7.00 19.17 16.02
N GLY A 219 -7.44 18.85 14.80
CA GLY A 219 -6.64 19.03 13.59
C GLY A 219 -5.39 18.15 13.51
N GLN A 220 -5.37 17.00 14.19
CA GLN A 220 -4.21 16.10 14.25
C GLN A 220 -4.09 15.17 13.04
N LEU A 221 -5.05 15.22 12.11
CA LEU A 221 -5.03 14.41 10.91
C LEU A 221 -4.24 15.09 9.80
N SER A 222 -3.37 14.35 9.13
CA SER A 222 -2.72 14.83 7.92
C SER A 222 -3.64 14.65 6.70
N SER A 223 -3.58 15.56 5.73
CA SER A 223 -4.28 15.33 4.46
C SER A 223 -3.65 14.17 3.68
N PRO A 224 -4.40 13.50 2.78
CA PRO A 224 -3.84 12.49 1.88
C PRO A 224 -2.66 13.02 1.07
N ALA A 225 -2.72 14.25 0.56
CA ALA A 225 -1.65 14.86 -0.22
C ALA A 225 -0.37 15.07 0.60
N GLN A 226 -0.48 15.61 1.81
CA GLN A 226 0.68 15.79 2.71
C GLN A 226 1.31 14.44 3.09
N THR A 227 0.47 13.44 3.37
CA THR A 227 0.96 12.10 3.70
C THR A 227 1.63 11.45 2.49
N ALA A 228 1.07 11.57 1.30
CA ALA A 228 1.67 11.07 0.07
C ALA A 228 3.06 11.67 -0.15
N SER A 229 3.21 13.00 0.02
CA SER A 229 4.51 13.66 -0.10
C SER A 229 5.55 13.10 0.90
N ARG A 230 5.15 12.87 2.16
CA ARG A 230 6.05 12.28 3.18
C ARG A 230 6.43 10.83 2.84
N VAL A 231 5.46 10.03 2.40
CA VAL A 231 5.69 8.63 1.99
C VAL A 231 6.64 8.56 0.80
N LEU A 232 6.45 9.41 -0.22
CA LEU A 232 7.33 9.47 -1.39
C LEU A 232 8.72 10.01 -1.04
N ALA A 233 8.82 10.98 -0.13
CA ALA A 233 10.10 11.45 0.38
C ALA A 233 10.83 10.33 1.15
N TYR A 234 10.13 9.55 1.99
CA TYR A 234 10.71 8.40 2.68
C TYR A 234 11.18 7.33 1.68
N LEU A 235 10.37 7.03 0.66
CA LEU A 235 10.72 6.08 -0.41
C LEU A 235 11.95 6.53 -1.22
N ALA A 236 12.17 7.83 -1.35
CA ALA A 236 13.29 8.42 -2.10
C ALA A 236 14.61 8.45 -1.30
N ARG A 237 14.59 8.21 0.01
CA ARG A 237 15.79 8.22 0.86
C ARG A 237 16.85 7.25 0.34
N SER A 238 18.11 7.59 0.48
CA SER A 238 19.25 6.73 0.10
C SER A 238 19.35 5.50 1.00
N ASP A 239 18.90 5.61 2.25
CA ASP A 239 18.86 4.56 3.26
C ASP A 239 17.51 3.81 3.30
N PHE A 240 16.61 4.01 2.32
CA PHE A 240 15.36 3.26 2.23
C PHE A 240 15.62 1.75 2.30
N GLY A 241 14.96 1.08 3.23
CA GLY A 241 15.10 -0.37 3.47
C GLY A 241 16.24 -0.74 4.41
N SER A 242 16.94 0.20 5.05
CA SER A 242 17.82 -0.08 6.19
C SER A 242 16.99 -0.62 7.36
N ASP A 243 15.84 -0.02 7.60
CA ASP A 243 14.83 -0.51 8.51
C ASP A 243 13.67 -1.11 7.71
N SER A 244 13.41 -2.41 7.92
CA SER A 244 12.33 -3.12 7.23
C SER A 244 10.93 -2.74 7.71
N VAL A 245 10.83 -2.05 8.85
CA VAL A 245 9.58 -1.54 9.43
C VAL A 245 9.82 -0.15 10.03
N GLY A 246 9.12 0.86 9.51
CA GLY A 246 9.29 2.26 9.89
C GLY A 246 7.98 3.00 10.13
N ASP A 247 8.08 4.26 10.52
CA ASP A 247 6.98 5.21 10.60
C ASP A 247 7.38 6.47 9.80
N VAL A 248 6.46 7.05 9.05
CA VAL A 248 6.76 8.22 8.21
C VAL A 248 7.11 9.48 9.02
N ARG A 249 6.94 9.41 10.33
CA ARG A 249 7.22 10.50 11.28
C ARG A 249 8.64 10.42 11.87
N ASP A 250 9.35 9.30 11.66
CA ASP A 250 10.73 9.07 12.03
C ASP A 250 11.66 9.55 10.87
#